data_458570d37d845b30ed0f2af806e13aff
#
_entry.id   458570d37d845b30ed0f2af806e13aff
#
_cell.length_a   1.000
_cell.length_b   1.000
_cell.length_c   1.000
_cell.angle_alpha   90.00
_cell.angle_beta   90.00
_cell.angle_gamma   90.00
#
_symmetry.space_group_name_H-M   'P 1'
#
loop_
_entity.id
_entity.type
_entity.pdbx_description
1 polymer ?
#
loop_
_entity_poly.entity_id
_entity_poly.type
_entity_poly.pdbx_seq_one_letter_code
_entity_poly.pdbx_strand_id
1 'polypeptide(L)'
;VQKNGDRAVKKYEKKFDKVSISSLQVTEDEINQAYEKVSENQIAAIDKMAMFVEARESMLKDIKIPQRMNHAKYAKTPLEERKLAKASSGFERLVYRKFVPIPSVGCYVPGGLARYPSSAVMSIIPANVAGVKRIVVVSPPNQNGEIDPLTLVACDLCGATEIYKMGGAQAIGALAYGTKSIPKV
;
A
#
# COMPACT_ATOMS: atom_id res chain seq x y z
N VAL A 1 12.14 -18.46 -5.21
CA VAL A 1 12.53 -17.37 -4.28
C VAL A 1 12.74 -17.94 -2.89
N GLN A 2 11.78 -18.65 -2.31
CA GLN A 2 11.85 -19.18 -0.94
C GLN A 2 13.15 -19.94 -0.62
N LYS A 3 13.64 -20.79 -1.54
CA LYS A 3 14.89 -21.58 -1.33
C LYS A 3 16.16 -20.81 -1.66
N ASN A 4 16.13 -19.94 -2.66
CA ASN A 4 17.33 -19.34 -3.26
C ASN A 4 17.41 -17.81 -3.10
N GLY A 5 16.48 -17.19 -2.37
CA GLY A 5 16.49 -15.77 -2.01
C GLY A 5 16.76 -14.82 -3.18
N ASP A 6 17.61 -13.83 -2.96
CA ASP A 6 18.00 -12.80 -3.94
C ASP A 6 18.52 -13.38 -5.25
N ARG A 7 19.23 -14.53 -5.19
CA ARG A 7 19.76 -15.18 -6.39
C ARG A 7 18.64 -15.64 -7.31
N ALA A 8 17.51 -16.09 -6.76
CA ALA A 8 16.34 -16.45 -7.55
C ALA A 8 15.67 -15.21 -8.14
N VAL A 9 15.51 -14.14 -7.36
CA VAL A 9 14.95 -12.87 -7.84
C VAL A 9 15.76 -12.37 -9.02
N LYS A 10 17.06 -12.17 -8.86
CA LYS A 10 17.98 -11.70 -9.94
C LYS A 10 17.95 -12.60 -11.18
N LYS A 11 17.86 -13.94 -10.98
CA LYS A 11 17.74 -14.89 -12.10
C LYS A 11 16.45 -14.67 -12.89
N TYR A 12 15.33 -14.41 -12.22
CA TYR A 12 14.05 -14.21 -12.88
C TYR A 12 13.95 -12.82 -13.52
N GLU A 13 14.50 -11.77 -12.91
CA GLU A 13 14.63 -10.45 -13.55
C GLU A 13 15.43 -10.57 -14.87
N LYS A 14 16.56 -11.27 -14.85
CA LYS A 14 17.33 -11.52 -16.07
C LYS A 14 16.56 -12.33 -17.11
N LYS A 15 15.75 -13.31 -16.67
CA LYS A 15 14.97 -14.16 -17.58
C LYS A 15 13.79 -13.43 -18.23
N PHE A 16 13.01 -12.66 -17.44
CA PHE A 16 11.74 -12.09 -17.86
C PHE A 16 11.89 -10.62 -18.28
N ASP A 17 12.58 -9.82 -17.49
CA ASP A 17 12.78 -8.40 -17.76
C ASP A 17 14.08 -8.13 -18.55
N LYS A 18 14.90 -9.19 -18.74
CA LYS A 18 16.17 -9.18 -19.51
C LYS A 18 17.21 -8.21 -18.97
N VAL A 19 17.13 -7.90 -17.68
CA VAL A 19 18.00 -6.97 -16.99
C VAL A 19 18.84 -7.69 -15.93
N SER A 20 20.12 -7.34 -15.85
CA SER A 20 21.02 -7.80 -14.79
C SER A 20 21.16 -6.71 -13.75
N ILE A 21 20.61 -6.95 -12.56
CA ILE A 21 20.58 -5.98 -11.47
C ILE A 21 21.66 -6.31 -10.45
N SER A 22 22.53 -5.35 -10.15
CA SER A 22 23.56 -5.45 -9.10
C SER A 22 22.96 -5.36 -7.71
N SER A 23 22.19 -4.30 -7.44
CA SER A 23 21.43 -4.08 -6.21
C SER A 23 19.94 -4.10 -6.48
N LEU A 24 19.19 -4.86 -5.66
CA LEU A 24 17.72 -4.86 -5.73
C LEU A 24 17.12 -3.61 -5.10
N GLN A 25 17.71 -3.11 -4.02
CA GLN A 25 17.22 -1.91 -3.34
C GLN A 25 17.62 -0.65 -4.10
N VAL A 26 16.70 0.29 -4.18
CA VAL A 26 16.93 1.65 -4.66
C VAL A 26 17.68 2.43 -3.59
N THR A 27 18.67 3.21 -4.00
CA THR A 27 19.46 4.08 -3.11
C THR A 27 18.86 5.49 -3.05
N GLU A 28 19.23 6.26 -2.03
CA GLU A 28 18.88 7.68 -1.92
C GLU A 28 19.42 8.50 -3.11
N ASP A 29 20.61 8.15 -3.61
CA ASP A 29 21.19 8.81 -4.79
C ASP A 29 20.31 8.58 -6.05
N GLU A 30 19.78 7.38 -6.23
CA GLU A 30 18.86 7.08 -7.35
C GLU A 30 17.56 7.87 -7.23
N ILE A 31 17.05 8.07 -6.00
CA ILE A 31 15.88 8.91 -5.75
C ILE A 31 16.19 10.38 -6.09
N ASN A 32 17.30 10.92 -5.59
CA ASN A 32 17.72 12.29 -5.87
C ASN A 32 17.88 12.55 -7.37
N GLN A 33 18.54 11.64 -8.09
CA GLN A 33 18.67 11.71 -9.55
C GLN A 33 17.31 11.62 -10.28
N ALA A 34 16.34 10.93 -9.71
CA ALA A 34 14.99 10.87 -10.27
C ALA A 34 14.28 12.21 -10.16
N TYR A 35 14.45 12.95 -9.04
CA TYR A 35 13.91 14.30 -8.90
C TYR A 35 14.49 15.28 -9.92
N GLU A 36 15.77 15.15 -10.28
CA GLU A 36 16.40 15.99 -11.32
C GLU A 36 15.82 15.74 -12.73
N LYS A 37 15.28 14.53 -12.98
CA LYS A 37 14.71 14.12 -14.28
C LYS A 37 13.21 14.41 -14.42
N VAL A 38 12.55 14.81 -13.33
CA VAL A 38 11.09 15.05 -13.29
C VAL A 38 10.83 16.55 -13.19
N SER A 39 9.92 17.07 -14.00
CA SER A 39 9.59 18.49 -13.97
C SER A 39 8.78 18.88 -12.73
N GLU A 40 8.92 20.13 -12.28
CA GLU A 40 8.16 20.69 -11.16
C GLU A 40 6.65 20.53 -11.34
N ASN A 41 6.14 20.69 -12.57
CA ASN A 41 4.72 20.49 -12.87
C ASN A 41 4.26 19.03 -12.66
N GLN A 42 5.12 18.07 -12.96
CA GLN A 42 4.82 16.65 -12.72
C GLN A 42 4.84 16.32 -11.22
N ILE A 43 5.79 16.87 -10.49
CA ILE A 43 5.88 16.74 -9.03
C ILE A 43 4.62 17.34 -8.39
N ALA A 44 4.25 18.56 -8.75
CA ALA A 44 3.05 19.22 -8.25
C ALA A 44 1.75 18.44 -8.59
N ALA A 45 1.69 17.81 -9.75
CA ALA A 45 0.55 16.98 -10.13
C ALA A 45 0.43 15.70 -9.28
N ILE A 46 1.57 15.05 -8.96
CA ILE A 46 1.60 13.88 -8.07
C ILE A 46 1.20 14.30 -6.65
N ASP A 47 1.78 15.38 -6.13
CA ASP A 47 1.48 15.90 -4.80
C ASP A 47 -0.01 16.23 -4.65
N LYS A 48 -0.58 16.93 -5.63
CA LYS A 48 -2.02 17.22 -5.67
C LYS A 48 -2.88 15.94 -5.69
N MET A 49 -2.49 14.93 -6.44
CA MET A 49 -3.20 13.65 -6.48
C MET A 49 -3.08 12.94 -5.13
N ALA A 50 -1.89 12.92 -4.52
CA ALA A 50 -1.65 12.34 -3.20
C ALA A 50 -2.54 13.00 -2.13
N MET A 51 -2.61 14.33 -2.11
CA MET A 51 -3.45 15.09 -1.21
C MET A 51 -4.94 14.72 -1.31
N PHE A 52 -5.48 14.55 -2.52
CA PHE A 52 -6.89 14.15 -2.69
C PHE A 52 -7.14 12.71 -2.21
N VAL A 53 -6.23 11.78 -2.49
CA VAL A 53 -6.35 10.40 -2.02
C VAL A 53 -6.25 10.36 -0.49
N GLU A 54 -5.30 11.07 0.09
CA GLU A 54 -5.13 11.16 1.54
C GLU A 54 -6.39 11.73 2.24
N ALA A 55 -6.92 12.82 1.72
CA ALA A 55 -8.14 13.43 2.26
C ALA A 55 -9.32 12.45 2.24
N ARG A 56 -9.50 11.72 1.13
CA ARG A 56 -10.55 10.71 1.00
C ARG A 56 -10.36 9.54 1.98
N GLU A 57 -9.17 8.98 2.04
CA GLU A 57 -8.88 7.82 2.90
C GLU A 57 -8.96 8.19 4.40
N SER A 58 -8.55 9.41 4.76
CA SER A 58 -8.69 9.93 6.12
C SER A 58 -10.15 10.02 6.57
N MET A 59 -11.05 10.43 5.67
CA MET A 59 -12.50 10.43 5.96
C MET A 59 -13.02 9.02 6.24
N LEU A 60 -12.50 8.00 5.55
CA LEU A 60 -12.92 6.60 5.75
C LEU A 60 -12.40 6.01 7.06
N LYS A 61 -11.23 6.46 7.54
CA LYS A 61 -10.63 6.02 8.79
C LYS A 61 -11.48 6.38 10.01
N ASP A 62 -12.12 7.54 9.98
CA ASP A 62 -12.86 8.10 11.11
C ASP A 62 -14.35 7.71 11.13
N ILE A 63 -14.82 6.90 10.18
CA ILE A 63 -16.20 6.43 10.17
C ILE A 63 -16.47 5.51 11.37
N LYS A 64 -16.90 6.09 12.47
CA LYS A 64 -17.53 5.39 13.57
C LYS A 64 -18.98 5.08 13.13
N ILE A 65 -19.23 3.85 12.72
CA ILE A 65 -20.61 3.40 12.48
C ILE A 65 -21.16 2.88 13.80
N PRO A 66 -22.00 3.64 14.52
CA PRO A 66 -22.73 3.12 15.66
C PRO A 66 -23.78 2.16 15.12
N GLN A 67 -23.54 0.87 15.17
CA GLN A 67 -24.59 -0.12 14.94
C GLN A 67 -25.45 -0.19 16.22
N ARG A 68 -26.42 0.69 16.34
CA ARG A 68 -27.56 0.44 17.23
C ARG A 68 -28.32 -0.73 16.64
N MET A 69 -28.20 -1.89 17.24
CA MET A 69 -29.14 -2.97 16.99
C MET A 69 -30.49 -2.54 17.59
N ASN A 70 -31.33 -1.98 16.72
CA ASN A 70 -32.69 -1.66 17.10
C ASN A 70 -33.51 -2.95 17.13
N HIS A 71 -33.54 -3.62 18.30
CA HIS A 71 -34.31 -4.84 18.51
C HIS A 71 -35.82 -4.64 18.32
N ALA A 72 -36.31 -3.40 18.39
CA ALA A 72 -37.69 -3.06 18.09
C ALA A 72 -38.11 -3.43 16.66
N LYS A 73 -37.16 -3.46 15.71
CA LYS A 73 -37.38 -3.86 14.32
C LYS A 73 -37.88 -5.32 14.19
N TYR A 74 -37.64 -6.16 15.19
CA TYR A 74 -38.01 -7.57 15.21
C TYR A 74 -39.23 -7.87 16.08
N ALA A 75 -39.79 -6.87 16.73
CA ALA A 75 -41.01 -7.01 17.51
C ALA A 75 -42.22 -7.21 16.58
N LYS A 76 -43.00 -8.24 16.83
CA LYS A 76 -44.23 -8.54 16.07
C LYS A 76 -45.46 -7.85 16.68
N THR A 77 -45.33 -7.41 17.92
CA THR A 77 -46.45 -6.74 18.65
C THR A 77 -45.93 -5.53 19.44
N PRO A 78 -46.77 -4.51 19.73
CA PRO A 78 -46.40 -3.36 20.56
C PRO A 78 -45.95 -3.77 21.99
N LEU A 79 -46.44 -4.88 22.50
CA LEU A 79 -46.05 -5.39 23.81
C LEU A 79 -44.64 -5.98 23.80
N GLU A 80 -44.26 -6.71 22.73
CA GLU A 80 -42.91 -7.22 22.50
C GLU A 80 -41.93 -6.07 22.30
N GLU A 81 -42.33 -5.03 21.58
CA GLU A 81 -41.51 -3.83 21.38
C GLU A 81 -41.16 -3.17 22.73
N ARG A 82 -42.14 -3.00 23.63
CA ARG A 82 -41.96 -2.44 24.99
C ARG A 82 -41.03 -3.35 25.84
N LYS A 83 -41.20 -4.68 25.75
CA LYS A 83 -40.36 -5.66 26.47
C LYS A 83 -38.92 -5.65 25.95
N LEU A 84 -38.72 -5.61 24.64
CA LEU A 84 -37.41 -5.52 24.01
C LEU A 84 -36.72 -4.18 24.30
N ALA A 85 -37.44 -3.08 24.25
CA ALA A 85 -36.93 -1.75 24.61
C ALA A 85 -36.49 -1.70 26.09
N LYS A 86 -37.26 -2.31 27.00
CA LYS A 86 -36.93 -2.36 28.43
C LYS A 86 -35.77 -3.31 28.73
N ALA A 87 -35.65 -4.42 28.00
CA ALA A 87 -34.54 -5.35 28.12
C ALA A 87 -33.23 -4.77 27.53
N SER A 88 -33.33 -3.90 26.52
CA SER A 88 -32.18 -3.26 25.89
C SER A 88 -31.72 -1.97 26.60
N SER A 89 -32.53 -1.40 27.50
CA SER A 89 -32.17 -0.17 28.23
C SER A 89 -31.00 -0.30 29.21
N GLY A 90 -30.54 -1.53 29.51
CA GLY A 90 -29.37 -1.81 30.34
C GLY A 90 -28.14 -2.34 29.61
N PHE A 91 -28.24 -2.60 28.32
CA PHE A 91 -27.13 -3.12 27.51
C PHE A 91 -27.01 -2.34 26.21
N GLU A 92 -26.30 -1.21 26.23
CA GLU A 92 -25.72 -0.66 25.02
C GLU A 92 -24.57 -1.59 24.59
N ARG A 93 -24.88 -2.64 23.84
CA ARG A 93 -23.88 -3.38 23.09
C ARG A 93 -23.43 -2.53 21.93
N LEU A 94 -22.46 -1.68 22.17
CA LEU A 94 -21.74 -0.97 21.15
C LEU A 94 -20.84 -1.97 20.40
N VAL A 95 -21.32 -2.46 19.26
CA VAL A 95 -20.46 -3.15 18.31
C VAL A 95 -19.76 -2.06 17.50
N TYR A 96 -18.46 -1.94 17.64
CA TYR A 96 -17.67 -1.00 16.85
C TYR A 96 -16.61 -1.75 16.03
N ARG A 97 -16.31 -1.20 14.87
CA ARG A 97 -15.17 -1.64 14.06
C ARG A 97 -13.97 -0.81 14.46
N LYS A 98 -12.87 -1.48 14.79
CA LYS A 98 -11.59 -0.85 15.02
C LYS A 98 -10.67 -1.20 13.85
N PHE A 99 -10.17 -0.20 13.17
CA PHE A 99 -9.09 -0.38 12.20
C PHE A 99 -7.77 -0.47 12.97
N VAL A 100 -7.02 -1.54 12.74
CA VAL A 100 -5.69 -1.74 13.33
C VAL A 100 -4.71 -1.87 12.17
N PRO A 101 -3.68 -1.03 12.09
CA PRO A 101 -2.69 -1.13 11.03
C PRO A 101 -1.92 -2.46 11.13
N ILE A 102 -1.64 -3.08 10.00
CA ILE A 102 -0.68 -4.16 9.90
C ILE A 102 0.75 -3.60 10.06
N PRO A 103 1.72 -4.38 10.56
CA PRO A 103 3.08 -3.89 10.81
C PRO A 103 3.81 -3.43 9.54
N SER A 104 3.59 -4.13 8.43
CA SER A 104 4.21 -3.84 7.14
C SER A 104 3.33 -4.23 5.97
N VAL A 105 3.54 -3.61 4.82
CA VAL A 105 2.83 -3.91 3.57
C VAL A 105 3.79 -3.86 2.39
N GLY A 106 3.56 -4.74 1.40
CA GLY A 106 4.22 -4.70 0.10
C GLY A 106 3.29 -4.11 -0.95
N CYS A 107 3.69 -3.03 -1.59
CA CYS A 107 2.98 -2.37 -2.67
C CYS A 107 3.65 -2.73 -4.02
N TYR A 108 2.90 -3.36 -4.92
CA TYR A 108 3.37 -3.64 -6.27
C TYR A 108 2.95 -2.50 -7.20
N VAL A 109 3.93 -1.78 -7.73
CA VAL A 109 3.71 -0.73 -8.72
C VAL A 109 4.13 -1.25 -10.10
N PRO A 110 3.22 -1.36 -11.07
CA PRO A 110 3.59 -1.75 -12.41
C PRO A 110 4.65 -0.83 -13.01
N GLY A 111 5.50 -1.36 -13.89
CA GLY A 111 6.60 -0.59 -14.49
C GLY A 111 7.22 -1.31 -15.67
N GLY A 112 8.44 -0.93 -16.03
CA GLY A 112 9.20 -1.48 -17.14
C GLY A 112 8.94 -0.74 -18.45
N LEU A 113 7.82 -0.98 -19.12
CA LEU A 113 7.49 -0.35 -20.42
C LEU A 113 6.63 0.90 -20.29
N ALA A 114 5.81 1.01 -19.26
CA ALA A 114 4.90 2.13 -19.07
C ALA A 114 5.08 2.75 -17.68
N ARG A 115 4.56 3.98 -17.52
CA ARG A 115 4.67 4.78 -16.31
C ARG A 115 3.38 4.73 -15.53
N TYR A 116 3.43 4.38 -14.26
CA TYR A 116 2.24 4.26 -13.41
C TYR A 116 2.40 4.97 -12.06
N PRO A 117 2.71 6.30 -12.04
CA PRO A 117 2.83 7.05 -10.78
C PRO A 117 1.53 7.04 -9.98
N SER A 118 0.37 7.00 -10.65
CA SER A 118 -0.93 6.89 -9.98
C SER A 118 -1.10 5.59 -9.18
N SER A 119 -0.50 4.48 -9.65
CA SER A 119 -0.54 3.21 -8.89
C SER A 119 0.28 3.30 -7.61
N ALA A 120 1.38 4.04 -7.61
CA ALA A 120 2.14 4.35 -6.39
C ALA A 120 1.27 5.13 -5.40
N VAL A 121 0.68 6.25 -5.83
CA VAL A 121 -0.20 7.07 -5.00
C VAL A 121 -1.35 6.25 -4.41
N MET A 122 -2.06 5.49 -5.25
CA MET A 122 -3.25 4.72 -4.87
C MET A 122 -2.96 3.52 -3.95
N SER A 123 -1.72 3.07 -3.84
CA SER A 123 -1.34 1.97 -2.95
C SER A 123 -0.63 2.45 -1.69
N ILE A 124 0.24 3.46 -1.78
CA ILE A 124 1.07 3.91 -0.66
C ILE A 124 0.29 4.83 0.28
N ILE A 125 -0.45 5.81 -0.26
CA ILE A 125 -1.22 6.76 0.57
C ILE A 125 -2.24 6.05 1.47
N PRO A 126 -3.08 5.11 1.00
CA PRO A 126 -3.96 4.36 1.89
C PRO A 126 -3.23 3.60 2.99
N ALA A 127 -2.05 3.05 2.71
CA ALA A 127 -1.23 2.37 3.71
C ALA A 127 -0.73 3.35 4.78
N ASN A 128 -0.27 4.53 4.38
CA ASN A 128 0.13 5.60 5.30
C ASN A 128 -1.03 6.08 6.17
N VAL A 129 -2.17 6.38 5.56
CA VAL A 129 -3.38 6.80 6.29
C VAL A 129 -3.84 5.71 7.26
N ALA A 130 -3.74 4.44 6.88
CA ALA A 130 -4.04 3.32 7.77
C ALA A 130 -3.07 3.22 8.97
N GLY A 131 -1.91 3.88 8.91
CA GLY A 131 -0.90 3.90 9.96
C GLY A 131 0.12 2.76 9.86
N VAL A 132 0.28 2.15 8.68
CA VAL A 132 1.31 1.13 8.43
C VAL A 132 2.68 1.77 8.54
N LYS A 133 3.58 1.16 9.33
CA LYS A 133 4.90 1.76 9.63
C LYS A 133 5.95 1.44 8.57
N ARG A 134 5.86 0.28 7.94
CA ARG A 134 6.80 -0.16 6.93
C ARG A 134 6.07 -0.42 5.62
N ILE A 135 6.31 0.43 4.62
CA ILE A 135 5.68 0.37 3.30
C ILE A 135 6.76 0.08 2.27
N VAL A 136 6.80 -1.16 1.82
CA VAL A 136 7.79 -1.65 0.87
C VAL A 136 7.20 -1.62 -0.54
N VAL A 137 7.85 -0.91 -1.44
CA VAL A 137 7.43 -0.83 -2.83
C VAL A 137 8.32 -1.72 -3.70
N VAL A 138 7.69 -2.44 -4.62
CA VAL A 138 8.38 -3.18 -5.68
C VAL A 138 7.88 -2.71 -7.04
N SER A 139 8.80 -2.46 -7.97
CA SER A 139 8.46 -2.07 -9.34
C SER A 139 9.47 -2.69 -10.32
N PRO A 140 9.00 -3.23 -11.45
CA PRO A 140 9.88 -3.76 -12.48
C PRO A 140 10.84 -2.68 -12.99
N PRO A 141 12.14 -2.97 -13.10
CA PRO A 141 13.09 -2.05 -13.70
C PRO A 141 12.91 -1.98 -15.24
N ASN A 142 13.36 -0.90 -15.82
CA ASN A 142 13.53 -0.75 -17.26
C ASN A 142 14.77 -1.53 -17.76
N GLN A 143 15.07 -1.43 -19.05
CA GLN A 143 16.23 -2.11 -19.68
C GLN A 143 17.59 -1.67 -19.12
N ASN A 144 17.66 -0.49 -18.49
CA ASN A 144 18.87 0.02 -17.84
C ASN A 144 19.02 -0.46 -16.38
N GLY A 145 18.03 -1.20 -15.86
CA GLY A 145 18.03 -1.65 -14.47
C GLY A 145 17.52 -0.58 -13.48
N GLU A 146 16.84 0.44 -13.96
CA GLU A 146 16.32 1.56 -13.18
C GLU A 146 14.79 1.53 -13.13
N ILE A 147 14.21 2.02 -12.06
CA ILE A 147 12.77 2.35 -12.02
C ILE A 147 12.56 3.68 -12.75
N ASP A 148 11.44 3.81 -13.46
CA ASP A 148 11.07 5.07 -14.11
C ASP A 148 11.10 6.24 -13.10
N PRO A 149 11.77 7.36 -13.43
CA PRO A 149 11.97 8.46 -12.49
C PRO A 149 10.67 9.04 -11.93
N LEU A 150 9.61 9.17 -12.76
CA LEU A 150 8.33 9.70 -12.30
C LEU A 150 7.63 8.75 -11.32
N THR A 151 7.76 7.45 -11.53
CA THR A 151 7.26 6.42 -10.62
C THR A 151 8.05 6.42 -9.32
N LEU A 152 9.37 6.58 -9.39
CA LEU A 152 10.25 6.62 -8.22
C LEU A 152 9.97 7.83 -7.32
N VAL A 153 9.84 9.03 -7.94
CA VAL A 153 9.44 10.26 -7.25
C VAL A 153 8.05 10.09 -6.61
N ALA A 154 7.09 9.47 -7.30
CA ALA A 154 5.77 9.23 -6.72
C ALA A 154 5.83 8.30 -5.51
N CYS A 155 6.67 7.26 -5.54
CA CYS A 155 6.83 6.36 -4.40
C CYS A 155 7.41 7.10 -3.19
N ASP A 156 8.43 7.92 -3.39
CA ASP A 156 9.09 8.70 -2.34
C ASP A 156 8.13 9.75 -1.74
N LEU A 157 7.51 10.59 -2.57
CA LEU A 157 6.53 11.60 -2.15
C LEU A 157 5.37 11.01 -1.35
N CYS A 158 4.93 9.80 -1.69
CA CYS A 158 3.85 9.13 -0.97
C CYS A 158 4.30 8.45 0.32
N GLY A 159 5.61 8.43 0.62
CA GLY A 159 6.17 7.91 1.86
C GLY A 159 6.44 6.41 1.85
N ALA A 160 6.90 5.85 0.73
CA ALA A 160 7.49 4.51 0.71
C ALA A 160 8.72 4.46 1.62
N THR A 161 8.81 3.46 2.48
CA THR A 161 9.96 3.30 3.38
C THR A 161 11.14 2.57 2.72
N GLU A 162 10.84 1.71 1.75
CA GLU A 162 11.82 0.93 1.01
C GLU A 162 11.30 0.73 -0.42
N ILE A 163 12.18 0.82 -1.41
CA ILE A 163 11.84 0.62 -2.82
C ILE A 163 12.82 -0.39 -3.41
N TYR A 164 12.28 -1.38 -4.16
CA TYR A 164 13.08 -2.44 -4.77
C TYR A 164 12.81 -2.58 -6.26
N LYS A 165 13.87 -2.76 -7.01
CA LYS A 165 13.91 -2.96 -8.48
C LYS A 165 13.62 -4.42 -8.81
N MET A 166 12.36 -4.79 -8.79
CA MET A 166 11.91 -6.14 -9.15
C MET A 166 10.44 -6.18 -9.53
N GLY A 167 10.10 -7.07 -10.45
CA GLY A 167 8.76 -7.26 -10.96
C GLY A 167 8.25 -8.69 -10.88
N GLY A 168 7.12 -8.96 -11.49
CA GLY A 168 6.55 -10.28 -11.67
C GLY A 168 6.27 -11.07 -10.37
N ALA A 169 6.02 -12.35 -10.52
CA ALA A 169 5.72 -13.24 -9.40
C ALA A 169 6.89 -13.41 -8.42
N GLN A 170 8.14 -13.23 -8.88
CA GLN A 170 9.32 -13.29 -8.02
C GLN A 170 9.36 -12.15 -7.00
N ALA A 171 8.87 -10.96 -7.35
CA ALA A 171 8.74 -9.84 -6.42
C ALA A 171 7.75 -10.17 -5.30
N ILE A 172 6.57 -10.69 -5.64
CA ILE A 172 5.57 -11.14 -4.65
C ILE A 172 6.15 -12.24 -3.77
N GLY A 173 6.87 -13.21 -4.36
CA GLY A 173 7.54 -14.26 -3.60
C GLY A 173 8.63 -13.72 -2.67
N ALA A 174 9.37 -12.67 -3.06
CA ALA A 174 10.37 -12.02 -2.21
C ALA A 174 9.73 -11.31 -1.02
N LEU A 175 8.65 -10.57 -1.23
CA LEU A 175 7.90 -9.90 -0.18
C LEU A 175 7.29 -10.91 0.82
N ALA A 176 6.69 -11.99 0.32
CA ALA A 176 5.99 -12.96 1.14
C ALA A 176 6.92 -13.85 1.98
N TYR A 177 8.06 -14.25 1.45
CA TYR A 177 8.99 -15.15 2.14
C TYR A 177 10.17 -14.44 2.79
N GLY A 178 10.46 -13.24 2.33
CA GLY A 178 11.71 -12.54 2.64
C GLY A 178 12.90 -13.11 1.88
N THR A 179 13.95 -12.33 1.78
CA THR A 179 15.27 -12.74 1.25
C THR A 179 16.36 -12.12 2.12
N LYS A 180 17.62 -12.25 1.73
CA LYS A 180 18.74 -11.60 2.45
C LYS A 180 18.64 -10.07 2.41
N SER A 181 18.25 -9.50 1.25
CA SER A 181 18.16 -8.06 1.03
C SER A 181 16.77 -7.49 1.32
N ILE A 182 15.75 -8.33 1.35
CA ILE A 182 14.35 -7.90 1.44
C ILE A 182 13.71 -8.60 2.63
N PRO A 183 13.57 -7.91 3.76
CA PRO A 183 12.85 -8.46 4.90
C PRO A 183 11.39 -8.75 4.53
N LYS A 184 10.87 -9.87 5.03
CA LYS A 184 9.47 -10.26 4.83
C LYS A 184 8.49 -9.14 5.24
N VAL A 185 7.43 -8.97 4.48
CA VAL A 185 6.30 -8.09 4.78
C VAL A 185 5.06 -8.87 5.20
#